data_6389140cb592bc3030bd6f2859553d7a
#
_entry.id   6389140cb592bc3030bd6f2859553d7a
#
_cell.length_a   1.000
_cell.length_b   1.000
_cell.length_c   1.000
_cell.angle_alpha   90.00
_cell.angle_beta   90.00
_cell.angle_gamma   90.00
#
_symmetry.space_group_name_H-M   'P 1'
#
loop_
_entity.id
_entity.type
_entity.pdbx_description
1 polymer ?
#
loop_
_entity_poly.entity_id
_entity_poly.type
_entity_poly.pdbx_seq_one_letter_code
_entity_poly.pdbx_strand_id
1 'polypeptide(L)'
;MLVEGQTLNSVERFIPKFINSFEQMRDSSEELYFLFPVKEETTETQSFDLLLKHSEPSSLDKFNLTLAALGFNEIATCIDSSVSSNSLRLTNQINSNSPVISEILQCEYVDGFNYATMKLVLEQFTDALIKNNSPVDVIYSEQEGLNNNFKWTNIFLSLESRRDFVESWRTLEISKEIQELLLEQSICQSSKTYRQYKVL
;
A
#
# COMPACT_ATOMS: atom_id res chain seq x y z
N MET A 1 -6.25 -10.79 12.93
CA MET A 1 -7.59 -11.43 12.79
C MET A 1 -8.53 -10.78 13.80
N LEU A 2 -9.80 -10.59 13.45
CA LEU A 2 -10.80 -10.05 14.39
C LEU A 2 -11.12 -11.06 15.49
N VAL A 3 -11.35 -10.58 16.71
CA VAL A 3 -11.86 -11.38 17.82
C VAL A 3 -13.34 -11.70 17.56
N GLU A 4 -13.83 -12.82 18.11
CA GLU A 4 -15.21 -13.26 17.95
C GLU A 4 -16.21 -12.15 18.36
N GLY A 5 -17.19 -11.88 17.51
CA GLY A 5 -18.17 -10.80 17.68
C GLY A 5 -17.69 -9.40 17.27
N GLN A 6 -16.43 -9.24 16.88
CA GLN A 6 -15.91 -7.96 16.37
C GLN A 6 -16.00 -7.88 14.85
N THR A 7 -16.04 -6.65 14.34
CA THR A 7 -16.13 -6.34 12.90
C THR A 7 -15.06 -5.35 12.48
N LEU A 8 -14.87 -5.16 11.18
CA LEU A 8 -13.99 -4.10 10.66
C LEU A 8 -14.43 -2.71 11.15
N ASN A 9 -15.73 -2.48 11.35
CA ASN A 9 -16.22 -1.23 11.93
C ASN A 9 -15.73 -1.01 13.37
N SER A 10 -15.48 -2.08 14.14
CA SER A 10 -14.89 -1.95 15.48
C SER A 10 -13.47 -1.41 15.40
N VAL A 11 -12.70 -1.86 14.40
CA VAL A 11 -11.34 -1.35 14.13
C VAL A 11 -11.41 0.11 13.66
N GLU A 12 -12.30 0.45 12.74
CA GLU A 12 -12.45 1.83 12.26
C GLU A 12 -12.78 2.81 13.39
N ARG A 13 -13.63 2.42 14.34
CA ARG A 13 -13.96 3.23 15.53
C ARG A 13 -12.78 3.36 16.50
N PHE A 14 -11.85 2.44 16.48
CA PHE A 14 -10.64 2.48 17.30
C PHE A 14 -9.61 3.48 16.76
N ILE A 15 -9.55 3.69 15.43
CA ILE A 15 -8.55 4.55 14.78
C ILE A 15 -8.44 5.95 15.42
N PRO A 16 -9.53 6.72 15.64
CA PRO A 16 -9.42 8.04 16.25
C PRO A 16 -8.83 8.03 17.66
N LYS A 17 -9.18 7.01 18.46
CA LYS A 17 -8.63 6.83 19.81
C LYS A 17 -7.13 6.54 19.75
N PHE A 18 -6.72 5.73 18.77
CA PHE A 18 -5.32 5.39 18.56
C PHE A 18 -4.50 6.60 18.09
N ILE A 19 -5.00 7.38 17.11
CA ILE A 19 -4.33 8.60 16.61
C ILE A 19 -3.98 9.51 17.77
N ASN A 20 -4.97 9.87 18.61
CA ASN A 20 -4.77 10.80 19.72
C ASN A 20 -3.73 10.33 20.74
N SER A 21 -3.57 9.02 20.91
CA SER A 21 -2.60 8.45 21.87
C SER A 21 -1.22 8.29 21.25
N PHE A 22 -1.16 7.97 19.98
CA PHE A 22 0.10 7.67 19.28
C PHE A 22 0.84 8.94 18.84
N GLU A 23 0.11 10.02 18.51
CA GLU A 23 0.70 11.33 18.15
C GLU A 23 1.69 11.87 19.21
N GLN A 24 1.45 11.54 20.49
CA GLN A 24 2.30 11.99 21.59
C GLN A 24 3.58 11.16 21.75
N MET A 25 3.67 10.01 21.09
CA MET A 25 4.74 9.02 21.32
C MET A 25 5.59 8.71 20.10
N ARG A 26 5.17 9.19 18.92
CA ARG A 26 5.84 8.85 17.66
C ARG A 26 7.17 9.57 17.48
N ASP A 27 8.09 8.90 16.80
CA ASP A 27 9.18 9.55 16.09
C ASP A 27 8.65 10.13 14.77
N SER A 28 9.17 11.27 14.33
CA SER A 28 8.75 11.96 13.10
C SER A 28 8.98 11.16 11.81
N SER A 29 9.78 10.10 11.89
CA SER A 29 10.08 9.19 10.77
C SER A 29 9.12 8.01 10.66
N GLU A 30 8.23 7.80 11.63
CA GLU A 30 7.31 6.67 11.64
C GLU A 30 6.03 6.99 10.87
N GLU A 31 5.60 6.06 10.03
CA GLU A 31 4.32 6.13 9.32
C GLU A 31 3.47 4.89 9.64
N LEU A 32 2.22 5.10 9.97
CA LEU A 32 1.27 4.02 10.25
C LEU A 32 0.06 4.11 9.33
N TYR A 33 -0.31 2.95 8.80
CA TYR A 33 -1.47 2.79 7.93
C TYR A 33 -2.35 1.63 8.37
N PHE A 34 -3.66 1.84 8.40
CA PHE A 34 -4.66 0.79 8.47
C PHE A 34 -5.17 0.50 7.06
N LEU A 35 -5.11 -0.75 6.65
CA LEU A 35 -5.47 -1.24 5.32
C LEU A 35 -6.69 -2.15 5.44
N PHE A 36 -7.86 -1.65 5.03
CA PHE A 36 -9.10 -2.41 5.03
C PHE A 36 -9.37 -2.94 3.62
N PRO A 37 -9.45 -4.27 3.42
CA PRO A 37 -9.76 -4.82 2.11
C PRO A 37 -11.06 -4.23 1.56
N VAL A 38 -11.03 -3.78 0.32
CA VAL A 38 -12.25 -3.41 -0.42
C VAL A 38 -12.91 -4.73 -0.84
N LYS A 39 -14.14 -4.96 -0.40
CA LYS A 39 -14.89 -6.20 -0.68
C LYS A 39 -15.11 -6.35 -2.18
N GLU A 40 -14.65 -7.44 -2.75
CA GLU A 40 -15.31 -8.05 -3.89
C GLU A 40 -16.53 -8.82 -3.36
N GLU A 41 -17.65 -8.79 -4.04
CA GLU A 41 -19.02 -9.09 -3.57
C GLU A 41 -19.26 -10.46 -2.87
N THR A 42 -18.26 -11.32 -2.68
CA THR A 42 -18.48 -12.71 -2.32
C THR A 42 -17.79 -13.22 -1.04
N THR A 43 -16.96 -12.44 -0.37
CA THR A 43 -16.27 -12.91 0.84
C THR A 43 -16.36 -11.92 2.00
N GLU A 44 -16.90 -12.37 3.14
CA GLU A 44 -16.73 -11.65 4.41
C GLU A 44 -15.28 -11.73 4.83
N THR A 45 -14.48 -10.73 4.47
CA THR A 45 -13.11 -10.61 4.97
C THR A 45 -13.13 -10.18 6.43
N GLN A 46 -12.73 -11.08 7.31
CA GLN A 46 -12.57 -10.84 8.75
C GLN A 46 -11.13 -10.41 9.09
N SER A 47 -10.38 -9.91 8.12
CA SER A 47 -8.99 -9.51 8.31
C SER A 47 -8.74 -8.11 7.75
N PHE A 48 -7.75 -7.44 8.31
CA PHE A 48 -7.20 -6.16 7.85
C PHE A 48 -5.70 -6.19 8.11
N ASP A 49 -4.97 -5.31 7.44
CA ASP A 49 -3.53 -5.21 7.60
C ASP A 49 -3.17 -3.90 8.31
N LEU A 50 -2.16 -3.94 9.19
CA LEU A 50 -1.49 -2.79 9.77
C LEU A 50 -0.10 -2.69 9.16
N LEU A 51 0.23 -1.55 8.61
CA LEU A 51 1.55 -1.28 8.06
C LEU A 51 2.22 -0.18 8.87
N LEU A 52 3.20 -0.56 9.68
CA LEU A 52 4.08 0.37 10.38
C LEU A 52 5.39 0.47 9.60
N LYS A 53 5.70 1.65 9.08
CA LYS A 53 7.03 1.96 8.56
C LYS A 53 7.85 2.61 9.65
N HIS A 54 9.00 2.05 9.95
CA HIS A 54 9.90 2.53 10.99
C HIS A 54 11.35 2.31 10.60
N SER A 55 12.24 3.11 11.16
CA SER A 55 13.68 2.98 10.98
C SER A 55 14.36 2.14 12.07
N GLU A 56 13.69 1.98 13.23
CA GLU A 56 14.25 1.30 14.40
C GLU A 56 13.38 0.15 14.89
N PRO A 57 13.98 -1.02 15.24
CA PRO A 57 13.22 -2.17 15.77
C PRO A 57 12.42 -1.87 17.04
N SER A 58 12.91 -0.96 17.89
CA SER A 58 12.23 -0.56 19.13
C SER A 58 10.85 0.10 18.91
N SER A 59 10.59 0.60 17.71
CA SER A 59 9.31 1.20 17.34
C SER A 59 8.17 0.19 17.32
N LEU A 60 8.44 -1.06 16.91
CA LEU A 60 7.45 -2.13 16.89
C LEU A 60 6.98 -2.48 18.31
N ASP A 61 7.91 -2.56 19.28
CA ASP A 61 7.58 -2.86 20.68
C ASP A 61 6.71 -1.74 21.28
N LYS A 62 7.08 -0.47 21.07
CA LYS A 62 6.29 0.67 21.52
C LYS A 62 4.89 0.68 20.89
N PHE A 63 4.81 0.37 19.61
CA PHE A 63 3.56 0.26 18.88
C PHE A 63 2.64 -0.81 19.47
N ASN A 64 3.16 -2.03 19.68
CA ASN A 64 2.41 -3.14 20.25
C ASN A 64 1.95 -2.85 21.69
N LEU A 65 2.80 -2.23 22.52
CA LEU A 65 2.45 -1.82 23.86
C LEU A 65 1.31 -0.78 23.85
N THR A 66 1.34 0.16 22.91
CA THR A 66 0.29 1.18 22.78
C THR A 66 -1.03 0.57 22.36
N LEU A 67 -1.02 -0.33 21.37
CA LEU A 67 -2.23 -1.05 20.96
C LEU A 67 -2.86 -1.82 22.13
N ALA A 68 -2.03 -2.55 22.91
CA ALA A 68 -2.49 -3.30 24.05
C ALA A 68 -3.06 -2.37 25.16
N ALA A 69 -2.38 -1.29 25.49
CA ALA A 69 -2.83 -0.32 26.50
C ALA A 69 -4.15 0.35 26.13
N LEU A 70 -4.46 0.48 24.83
CA LEU A 70 -5.72 1.04 24.35
C LEU A 70 -6.85 0.00 24.24
N GLY A 71 -6.59 -1.26 24.54
CA GLY A 71 -7.57 -2.35 24.48
C GLY A 71 -7.78 -2.92 23.09
N PHE A 72 -6.82 -2.75 22.17
CA PHE A 72 -6.94 -3.27 20.80
C PHE A 72 -7.03 -4.79 20.75
N ASN A 73 -6.41 -5.49 21.72
CA ASN A 73 -6.46 -6.95 21.84
C ASN A 73 -7.88 -7.51 22.07
N GLU A 74 -8.82 -6.66 22.52
CA GLU A 74 -10.23 -7.02 22.65
C GLU A 74 -10.97 -6.96 21.29
N ILE A 75 -10.34 -6.32 20.28
CA ILE A 75 -10.91 -6.12 18.94
C ILE A 75 -10.27 -7.06 17.94
N ALA A 76 -8.94 -7.18 17.98
CA ALA A 76 -8.19 -7.97 17.01
C ALA A 76 -6.88 -8.53 17.59
N THR A 77 -6.45 -9.65 17.02
CA THR A 77 -5.12 -10.23 17.24
C THR A 77 -4.29 -10.02 15.98
N CYS A 78 -3.11 -9.41 16.13
CA CYS A 78 -2.16 -9.23 15.05
C CYS A 78 -1.14 -10.37 15.02
N ILE A 79 -0.71 -10.76 13.82
CA ILE A 79 0.45 -11.62 13.60
C ILE A 79 1.52 -10.67 13.04
N ASP A 80 2.60 -10.52 13.76
CA ASP A 80 3.69 -9.64 13.38
C ASP A 80 4.55 -10.30 12.30
N SER A 81 4.87 -9.52 11.27
CA SER A 81 5.91 -9.86 10.30
C SER A 81 6.70 -8.61 9.98
N SER A 82 8.00 -8.65 10.18
CA SER A 82 8.92 -7.57 9.80
C SER A 82 9.57 -7.91 8.46
N VAL A 83 9.61 -6.91 7.58
CA VAL A 83 10.23 -7.03 6.26
C VAL A 83 11.05 -5.78 6.03
N SER A 84 12.35 -5.93 5.78
CA SER A 84 13.16 -4.83 5.26
C SER A 84 12.87 -4.63 3.78
N SER A 85 12.55 -3.41 3.39
CA SER A 85 12.25 -3.09 1.99
C SER A 85 12.74 -1.71 1.62
N ASN A 86 13.24 -1.58 0.39
CA ASN A 86 13.56 -0.30 -0.23
C ASN A 86 12.38 0.15 -1.08
N SER A 87 11.80 1.31 -0.76
CA SER A 87 10.64 1.85 -1.45
C SER A 87 11.01 3.13 -2.19
N LEU A 88 10.58 3.22 -3.45
CA LEU A 88 10.72 4.39 -4.30
C LEU A 88 9.32 4.89 -4.67
N ARG A 89 9.00 6.13 -4.26
CA ARG A 89 7.80 6.81 -4.74
C ARG A 89 8.09 7.40 -6.12
N LEU A 90 7.37 6.95 -7.13
CA LEU A 90 7.56 7.37 -8.53
C LEU A 90 6.79 8.65 -8.84
N THR A 91 5.61 8.83 -8.27
CA THR A 91 4.78 10.04 -8.44
C THR A 91 4.29 10.56 -7.09
N ASN A 92 3.94 11.84 -7.04
CA ASN A 92 3.38 12.50 -5.85
C ASN A 92 2.26 13.47 -6.28
N GLN A 93 1.21 12.93 -6.87
CA GLN A 93 0.06 13.66 -7.42
C GLN A 93 -1.08 13.77 -6.38
N ILE A 94 -1.09 12.83 -5.41
CA ILE A 94 -2.16 12.74 -4.41
C ILE A 94 -1.68 13.36 -3.10
N ASN A 95 -2.33 14.45 -2.73
CA ASN A 95 -2.20 15.05 -1.41
C ASN A 95 -3.56 15.00 -0.72
N SER A 96 -3.77 13.98 0.13
CA SER A 96 -5.03 13.80 0.82
C SER A 96 -4.80 13.43 2.29
N ASN A 97 -5.51 14.13 3.18
CA ASN A 97 -5.64 13.77 4.60
C ASN A 97 -6.81 12.80 4.85
N SER A 98 -7.55 12.45 3.79
CA SER A 98 -8.66 11.50 3.82
C SER A 98 -8.17 10.10 3.49
N PRO A 99 -8.96 9.06 3.84
CA PRO A 99 -8.66 7.71 3.36
C PRO A 99 -8.53 7.65 1.85
N VAL A 100 -7.55 6.90 1.38
CA VAL A 100 -7.28 6.68 -0.05
C VAL A 100 -7.53 5.22 -0.42
N ILE A 101 -7.59 4.93 -1.70
CA ILE A 101 -7.61 3.55 -2.21
C ILE A 101 -6.18 3.19 -2.61
N SER A 102 -5.66 2.08 -2.06
CA SER A 102 -4.40 1.50 -2.49
C SER A 102 -4.63 0.14 -3.14
N GLU A 103 -4.07 -0.04 -4.32
CA GLU A 103 -4.02 -1.30 -5.04
C GLU A 103 -2.60 -1.82 -5.01
N ILE A 104 -2.40 -2.96 -4.35
CA ILE A 104 -1.08 -3.55 -4.12
C ILE A 104 -0.95 -4.79 -4.98
N LEU A 105 0.01 -4.80 -5.90
CA LEU A 105 0.35 -5.93 -6.74
C LEU A 105 1.62 -6.58 -6.20
N GLN A 106 1.61 -7.93 -6.12
CA GLN A 106 2.78 -8.74 -5.84
C GLN A 106 3.35 -9.22 -7.16
N CYS A 107 4.54 -8.80 -7.48
CA CYS A 107 5.17 -9.03 -8.77
C CYS A 107 6.53 -9.72 -8.59
N GLU A 108 6.95 -10.42 -9.63
CA GLU A 108 8.29 -11.01 -9.76
C GLU A 108 8.89 -10.66 -11.13
N TYR A 109 10.19 -10.53 -11.18
CA TYR A 109 10.89 -10.35 -12.46
C TYR A 109 10.94 -11.66 -13.23
N VAL A 110 10.76 -11.55 -14.53
CA VAL A 110 11.07 -12.63 -15.48
C VAL A 110 12.59 -12.85 -15.52
N ASP A 111 13.01 -14.09 -15.76
CA ASP A 111 14.43 -14.46 -15.83
C ASP A 111 15.22 -13.54 -16.76
N GLY A 112 16.33 -13.03 -16.26
CA GLY A 112 17.20 -12.09 -16.97
C GLY A 112 16.87 -10.60 -16.74
N PHE A 113 15.73 -10.29 -16.11
CA PHE A 113 15.35 -8.94 -15.74
C PHE A 113 15.54 -8.67 -14.24
N ASN A 114 15.66 -7.40 -13.90
CA ASN A 114 15.83 -6.91 -12.53
C ASN A 114 15.47 -5.42 -12.44
N TYR A 115 15.67 -4.82 -11.28
CA TYR A 115 15.41 -3.39 -11.09
C TYR A 115 16.14 -2.48 -12.08
N ALA A 116 17.39 -2.81 -12.46
CA ALA A 116 18.16 -1.94 -13.34
C ALA A 116 17.55 -1.88 -14.76
N THR A 117 17.02 -2.99 -15.26
CA THR A 117 16.29 -3.04 -16.54
C THR A 117 14.91 -2.40 -16.42
N MET A 118 14.19 -2.68 -15.34
CA MET A 118 12.86 -2.14 -15.06
C MET A 118 12.88 -0.61 -14.90
N LYS A 119 13.97 -0.05 -14.39
CA LYS A 119 14.08 1.39 -14.13
C LYS A 119 13.76 2.25 -15.35
N LEU A 120 14.20 1.86 -16.54
CA LEU A 120 13.90 2.60 -17.78
C LEU A 120 12.41 2.60 -18.10
N VAL A 121 11.73 1.48 -17.87
CA VAL A 121 10.28 1.37 -18.08
C VAL A 121 9.52 2.19 -17.02
N LEU A 122 9.99 2.17 -15.78
CA LEU A 122 9.43 2.98 -14.69
C LEU A 122 9.57 4.49 -14.98
N GLU A 123 10.69 4.93 -15.53
CA GLU A 123 10.89 6.32 -15.93
C GLU A 123 9.92 6.73 -17.05
N GLN A 124 9.77 5.92 -18.10
CA GLN A 124 8.80 6.18 -19.17
C GLN A 124 7.35 6.20 -18.65
N PHE A 125 7.01 5.26 -17.77
CA PHE A 125 5.69 5.21 -17.14
C PHE A 125 5.43 6.46 -16.31
N THR A 126 6.38 6.86 -15.48
CA THR A 126 6.29 8.04 -14.62
C THR A 126 6.13 9.32 -15.45
N ASP A 127 6.93 9.47 -16.50
CA ASP A 127 6.85 10.61 -17.41
C ASP A 127 5.48 10.69 -18.10
N ALA A 128 4.95 9.54 -18.53
CA ALA A 128 3.61 9.47 -19.12
C ALA A 128 2.52 9.89 -18.12
N LEU A 129 2.61 9.44 -16.84
CA LEU A 129 1.68 9.83 -15.80
C LEU A 129 1.72 11.33 -15.51
N ILE A 130 2.92 11.90 -15.36
CA ILE A 130 3.13 13.32 -15.07
C ILE A 130 2.62 14.18 -16.23
N LYS A 131 2.99 13.83 -17.46
CA LYS A 131 2.60 14.57 -18.67
C LYS A 131 1.07 14.64 -18.87
N ASN A 132 0.37 13.59 -18.45
CA ASN A 132 -1.08 13.50 -18.56
C ASN A 132 -1.82 13.92 -17.29
N ASN A 133 -1.13 14.45 -16.27
CA ASN A 133 -1.70 14.79 -14.96
C ASN A 133 -2.56 13.65 -14.38
N SER A 134 -2.08 12.43 -14.50
CA SER A 134 -2.81 11.24 -14.05
C SER A 134 -2.97 11.25 -12.53
N PRO A 135 -4.18 11.14 -11.97
CA PRO A 135 -4.45 11.27 -10.54
C PRO A 135 -4.12 9.98 -9.78
N VAL A 136 -2.89 9.53 -9.89
CA VAL A 136 -2.39 8.31 -9.24
C VAL A 136 -1.00 8.52 -8.68
N ASP A 137 -0.78 8.07 -7.44
CA ASP A 137 0.57 7.89 -6.93
C ASP A 137 1.00 6.45 -7.09
N VAL A 138 2.26 6.26 -7.46
CA VAL A 138 2.85 4.96 -7.66
C VAL A 138 4.05 4.80 -6.74
N ILE A 139 4.06 3.68 -6.01
CA ILE A 139 5.19 3.28 -5.16
C ILE A 139 5.69 1.93 -5.65
N TYR A 140 6.96 1.88 -5.93
CA TYR A 140 7.70 0.65 -6.20
C TYR A 140 8.48 0.25 -4.95
N SER A 141 8.48 -1.03 -4.56
CA SER A 141 9.17 -1.50 -3.36
C SER A 141 9.80 -2.87 -3.61
N GLU A 142 11.09 -3.00 -3.32
CA GLU A 142 11.81 -4.28 -3.30
C GLU A 142 11.98 -4.75 -1.87
N GLN A 143 11.79 -6.05 -1.66
CA GLN A 143 12.05 -6.69 -0.37
C GLN A 143 13.51 -7.14 -0.32
N GLU A 144 14.24 -6.75 0.72
CA GLU A 144 15.61 -7.21 0.92
C GLU A 144 15.67 -8.74 1.07
N GLY A 145 16.64 -9.34 0.38
CA GLY A 145 16.85 -10.80 0.41
C GLY A 145 15.97 -11.61 -0.54
N LEU A 146 15.02 -10.98 -1.23
CA LEU A 146 14.21 -11.59 -2.29
C LEU A 146 14.48 -10.87 -3.63
N ASN A 147 15.57 -11.23 -4.28
CA ASN A 147 16.11 -10.50 -5.43
C ASN A 147 15.18 -10.44 -6.66
N ASN A 148 14.15 -11.28 -6.72
CA ASN A 148 13.24 -11.34 -7.87
C ASN A 148 11.84 -10.77 -7.60
N ASN A 149 11.51 -10.44 -6.33
CA ASN A 149 10.16 -10.02 -5.97
C ASN A 149 10.11 -8.53 -5.67
N PHE A 150 9.06 -7.88 -6.15
CA PHE A 150 8.76 -6.51 -5.82
C PHE A 150 7.26 -6.29 -5.60
N LYS A 151 6.92 -5.19 -4.95
CA LYS A 151 5.56 -4.71 -4.81
C LYS A 151 5.38 -3.46 -5.63
N TRP A 152 4.27 -3.42 -6.35
CA TRP A 152 3.80 -2.23 -7.04
C TRP A 152 2.54 -1.75 -6.35
N THR A 153 2.53 -0.51 -5.90
CA THR A 153 1.36 0.06 -5.20
C THR A 153 0.88 1.28 -5.96
N ASN A 154 -0.38 1.22 -6.42
CA ASN A 154 -1.08 2.37 -6.96
C ASN A 154 -1.96 2.97 -5.86
N ILE A 155 -1.93 4.30 -5.70
CA ILE A 155 -2.74 5.04 -4.73
C ILE A 155 -3.67 5.98 -5.49
N PHE A 156 -4.97 5.94 -5.14
CA PHE A 156 -6.02 6.74 -5.76
C PHE A 156 -6.82 7.46 -4.67
N LEU A 157 -7.43 8.59 -5.00
CA LEU A 157 -8.32 9.31 -4.08
C LEU A 157 -9.59 8.53 -3.74
N SER A 158 -10.11 7.75 -4.71
CA SER A 158 -11.35 6.97 -4.57
C SER A 158 -11.38 5.80 -5.56
N LEU A 159 -12.36 4.90 -5.41
CA LEU A 159 -12.62 3.85 -6.39
C LEU A 159 -13.05 4.42 -7.75
N GLU A 160 -13.70 5.56 -7.76
CA GLU A 160 -14.08 6.26 -8.98
C GLU A 160 -12.83 6.78 -9.71
N SER A 161 -11.93 7.48 -9.01
CA SER A 161 -10.68 7.96 -9.61
C SER A 161 -9.76 6.82 -10.09
N ARG A 162 -9.80 5.65 -9.44
CA ARG A 162 -9.15 4.44 -9.95
C ARG A 162 -9.73 4.01 -11.30
N ARG A 163 -11.05 3.95 -11.41
CA ARG A 163 -11.74 3.56 -12.66
C ARG A 163 -11.44 4.56 -13.78
N ASP A 164 -11.56 5.84 -13.50
CA ASP A 164 -11.28 6.91 -14.46
C ASP A 164 -9.82 6.88 -14.94
N PHE A 165 -8.89 6.61 -14.03
CA PHE A 165 -7.49 6.40 -14.38
C PHE A 165 -7.31 5.22 -15.34
N VAL A 166 -7.89 4.06 -15.05
CA VAL A 166 -7.77 2.87 -15.91
C VAL A 166 -8.36 3.13 -17.31
N GLU A 167 -9.48 3.84 -17.39
CA GLU A 167 -10.10 4.21 -18.67
C GLU A 167 -9.22 5.19 -19.44
N SER A 168 -8.75 6.27 -18.79
CA SER A 168 -7.89 7.26 -19.44
C SER A 168 -6.54 6.67 -19.86
N TRP A 169 -5.92 5.84 -19.02
CA TRP A 169 -4.66 5.17 -19.34
C TRP A 169 -4.75 4.35 -20.62
N ARG A 170 -5.83 3.59 -20.80
CA ARG A 170 -6.05 2.77 -22.01
C ARG A 170 -6.15 3.57 -23.29
N THR A 171 -6.49 4.86 -23.22
CA THR A 171 -6.60 5.76 -24.39
C THR A 171 -5.29 6.42 -24.78
N LEU A 172 -4.26 6.35 -23.90
CA LEU A 172 -2.95 6.94 -24.21
C LEU A 172 -2.20 6.07 -25.22
N GLU A 173 -1.68 6.67 -26.26
CA GLU A 173 -0.91 5.97 -27.30
C GLU A 173 0.28 5.20 -26.73
N ILE A 174 1.02 5.83 -25.79
CA ILE A 174 2.18 5.24 -25.13
C ILE A 174 1.83 4.09 -24.16
N SER A 175 0.57 4.00 -23.71
CA SER A 175 0.19 3.03 -22.67
C SER A 175 0.41 1.58 -23.08
N LYS A 176 0.17 1.28 -24.36
CA LYS A 176 0.32 -0.08 -24.89
C LYS A 176 1.79 -0.49 -24.91
N GLU A 177 2.68 0.38 -25.37
CA GLU A 177 4.12 0.12 -25.40
C GLU A 177 4.68 -0.11 -23.99
N ILE A 178 4.33 0.79 -23.04
CA ILE A 178 4.74 0.64 -21.63
C ILE A 178 4.22 -0.66 -21.03
N GLN A 179 2.98 -1.02 -21.34
CA GLN A 179 2.35 -2.25 -20.84
C GLN A 179 3.05 -3.50 -21.38
N GLU A 180 3.41 -3.51 -22.65
CA GLU A 180 4.17 -4.60 -23.28
C GLU A 180 5.55 -4.74 -22.62
N LEU A 181 6.27 -3.64 -22.39
CA LEU A 181 7.58 -3.63 -21.71
C LEU A 181 7.48 -4.12 -20.24
N LEU A 182 6.43 -3.73 -19.51
CA LEU A 182 6.20 -4.21 -18.15
C LEU A 182 5.92 -5.70 -18.12
N LEU A 183 5.09 -6.22 -19.05
CA LEU A 183 4.74 -7.63 -19.15
C LEU A 183 5.92 -8.51 -19.63
N GLU A 184 6.84 -7.95 -20.42
CA GLU A 184 8.08 -8.62 -20.81
C GLU A 184 9.01 -8.85 -19.60
N GLN A 185 9.07 -7.88 -18.68
CA GLN A 185 10.05 -7.88 -17.60
C GLN A 185 9.51 -8.41 -16.27
N SER A 186 8.19 -8.48 -16.11
CA SER A 186 7.59 -8.88 -14.83
C SER A 186 6.23 -9.56 -14.96
N ILE A 187 5.94 -10.40 -13.97
CA ILE A 187 4.64 -11.05 -13.81
C ILE A 187 4.09 -10.67 -12.44
N CYS A 188 2.87 -10.11 -12.41
CA CYS A 188 2.16 -9.81 -11.18
C CYS A 188 1.12 -10.90 -10.90
N GLN A 189 1.33 -11.69 -9.84
CA GLN A 189 0.54 -12.88 -9.54
C GLN A 189 -0.75 -12.56 -8.77
N SER A 190 -0.75 -11.48 -8.01
CA SER A 190 -1.92 -11.09 -7.21
C SER A 190 -2.04 -9.58 -7.09
N SER A 191 -3.27 -9.12 -7.02
CA SER A 191 -3.56 -7.73 -6.64
C SER A 191 -4.58 -7.72 -5.51
N LYS A 192 -4.40 -6.82 -4.56
CA LYS A 192 -5.34 -6.56 -3.47
C LYS A 192 -5.64 -5.08 -3.41
N THR A 193 -6.91 -4.75 -3.28
CA THR A 193 -7.37 -3.36 -3.15
C THR A 193 -7.79 -3.10 -1.71
N TYR A 194 -7.30 -1.99 -1.15
CA TYR A 194 -7.57 -1.57 0.22
C TYR A 194 -8.09 -0.14 0.28
N ARG A 195 -8.95 0.12 1.25
CA ARG A 195 -9.16 1.45 1.77
C ARG A 195 -8.10 1.70 2.83
N GLN A 196 -7.20 2.63 2.55
CA GLN A 196 -6.04 2.92 3.36
C GLN A 196 -6.25 4.20 4.17
N TYR A 197 -6.09 4.09 5.46
CA TYR A 197 -6.08 5.20 6.40
C TYR A 197 -4.64 5.47 6.84
N LYS A 198 -4.12 6.64 6.52
CA LYS A 198 -2.88 7.12 7.13
C LYS A 198 -3.23 7.66 8.50
N VAL A 199 -2.64 7.07 9.52
CA VAL A 199 -2.86 7.47 10.92
C VAL A 199 -1.87 8.53 11.32
N LEU A 200 -0.71 8.52 10.68
CA LEU A 200 0.41 9.44 10.97
C LEU A 200 1.23 9.66 9.72
#